data_783e1a0f0cca0beff7f5c3e0f624c07d
#
_entry.id   783e1a0f0cca0beff7f5c3e0f624c07d
#
_cell.length_a   1.000
_cell.length_b   1.000
_cell.length_c   1.000
_cell.angle_alpha   90.00
_cell.angle_beta   90.00
_cell.angle_gamma   90.00
#
_symmetry.space_group_name_H-M   'P 1'
#
loop_
_entity.id
_entity.type
_entity.pdbx_description
1 polymer ?
#
loop_
_entity_poly.entity_id
_entity_poly.type
_entity_poly.pdbx_seq_one_letter_code
_entity_poly.pdbx_strand_id
1 'polypeptide(L)'
;TVKFEGGYRYDYFNPAHSFGGKISPPEWFSKDPNTGTSIVKFQNGGSVILANEKVSLINWPGLENDLVFKRYDDGKPYAVGYENRELELPEWIRVTDNKIEVRPTLWERVQLYRKKVEVHRYDYGWKFFFFDFKSPLRDYSIWEALSLTFSGDRLISEKSNFNLVYTEIKDNELWLHGVVWFALLETVIMAVLGTLIASIVSLPLAFLTARNVFGRAGLRFFLRRCFDFLRGIDMLVWSLIFLRAFGPGVFTGIFAIAFTDTGSLGKLMSEAIENADKKQNEGVASTGASKVQQHRFGIIPQILPVFISTSLYVLESNTRSAIIIGAMGAGGIGLQFLGALQTGTDFENVAYMAIVVLAVVIGMDMASSSIRSRLIGMDQIKLFAGVKK
;
A
#
# COMPACT_ATOMS: atom_id res chain seq x y z
N THR A 1 -0.57 13.87 -23.78
CA THR A 1 0.49 13.19 -24.59
C THR A 1 0.39 13.62 -26.02
N VAL A 2 1.49 14.10 -26.56
CA VAL A 2 1.58 14.52 -27.96
C VAL A 2 2.45 13.52 -28.68
N LYS A 3 1.90 12.85 -29.71
CA LYS A 3 2.63 11.87 -30.54
C LYS A 3 3.08 12.50 -31.83
N PHE A 4 4.22 12.04 -32.34
CA PHE A 4 4.78 12.44 -33.63
C PHE A 4 4.74 11.24 -34.57
N GLU A 5 4.15 11.42 -35.73
CA GLU A 5 4.23 10.46 -36.85
C GLU A 5 4.48 11.24 -38.14
N GLY A 6 5.64 11.03 -38.79
CA GLY A 6 5.96 11.56 -40.11
C GLY A 6 6.00 13.09 -40.24
N GLY A 7 6.43 13.77 -39.21
CA GLY A 7 6.35 15.20 -38.98
C GLY A 7 5.65 15.47 -37.67
N TYR A 8 5.79 16.65 -37.11
CA TYR A 8 5.25 16.97 -35.80
C TYR A 8 3.71 16.98 -35.82
N ARG A 9 3.09 15.82 -35.63
CA ARG A 9 1.65 15.71 -35.46
C ARG A 9 1.34 15.73 -33.96
N TYR A 10 0.53 16.67 -33.53
CA TYR A 10 0.15 16.87 -32.14
C TYR A 10 -1.23 16.28 -31.91
N ASP A 11 -1.29 15.16 -31.20
CA ASP A 11 -2.54 14.66 -30.66
C ASP A 11 -2.65 15.11 -29.21
N TYR A 12 -3.61 15.98 -28.94
CA TYR A 12 -3.95 16.37 -27.61
C TYR A 12 -4.73 15.22 -26.96
N PHE A 13 -4.16 14.65 -25.94
CA PHE A 13 -4.82 13.67 -25.09
C PHE A 13 -4.89 14.21 -23.67
N ASN A 14 -6.08 14.58 -23.22
CA ASN A 14 -6.40 14.82 -21.83
C ASN A 14 -7.43 13.77 -21.41
N PRO A 15 -7.09 12.84 -20.50
CA PRO A 15 -8.03 11.84 -20.02
C PRO A 15 -9.33 12.46 -19.51
N ALA A 16 -9.25 13.61 -18.82
CA ALA A 16 -10.40 14.35 -18.31
C ALA A 16 -11.37 14.81 -19.43
N HIS A 17 -10.95 14.82 -20.67
CA HIS A 17 -11.73 15.33 -21.79
C HIS A 17 -11.89 14.33 -22.94
N SER A 18 -11.45 13.09 -22.80
CA SER A 18 -11.42 12.14 -23.92
C SER A 18 -12.59 11.15 -23.98
N PHE A 19 -13.59 11.28 -23.12
CA PHE A 19 -14.68 10.31 -23.05
C PHE A 19 -16.04 10.90 -23.45
N GLY A 20 -16.48 10.51 -24.65
CA GLY A 20 -17.90 10.50 -25.03
C GLY A 20 -18.56 11.82 -25.42
N GLY A 21 -17.82 12.90 -25.63
CA GLY A 21 -18.41 14.16 -26.04
C GLY A 21 -17.47 15.04 -26.87
N LYS A 22 -18.02 16.06 -27.52
CA LYS A 22 -17.23 17.16 -28.10
C LYS A 22 -16.49 17.86 -26.96
N ILE A 23 -15.19 17.65 -26.90
CA ILE A 23 -14.35 18.09 -25.79
C ILE A 23 -13.90 19.51 -26.07
N SER A 24 -14.28 20.43 -25.20
CA SER A 24 -13.65 21.75 -25.15
C SER A 24 -12.27 21.61 -24.52
N PRO A 25 -11.20 22.04 -25.17
CA PRO A 25 -9.90 22.07 -24.52
C PRO A 25 -9.95 22.96 -23.28
N PRO A 26 -9.20 22.62 -22.22
CA PRO A 26 -9.16 23.44 -21.02
C PRO A 26 -8.55 24.82 -21.32
N GLU A 27 -8.86 25.82 -20.50
CA GLU A 27 -8.41 27.21 -20.67
C GLU A 27 -6.88 27.36 -20.76
N TRP A 28 -6.14 26.44 -20.15
CA TRP A 28 -4.67 26.43 -20.20
C TRP A 28 -4.07 25.80 -21.45
N PHE A 29 -4.91 25.26 -22.33
CA PHE A 29 -4.50 24.69 -23.62
C PHE A 29 -5.18 25.40 -24.76
N SER A 30 -4.40 25.84 -25.73
CA SER A 30 -4.92 26.39 -26.98
C SER A 30 -4.20 25.77 -28.18
N LYS A 31 -4.92 25.55 -29.26
CA LYS A 31 -4.38 25.05 -30.52
C LYS A 31 -4.81 25.98 -31.63
N ASP A 32 -3.86 26.51 -32.37
CA ASP A 32 -4.15 27.29 -33.57
C ASP A 32 -4.47 26.33 -34.74
N PRO A 33 -5.69 26.38 -35.30
CA PRO A 33 -6.08 25.50 -36.38
C PRO A 33 -5.32 25.74 -37.70
N ASN A 34 -4.77 26.95 -37.91
CA ASN A 34 -4.10 27.32 -39.14
C ASN A 34 -2.62 26.87 -39.16
N THR A 35 -1.93 27.07 -38.03
CA THR A 35 -0.50 26.75 -37.91
C THR A 35 -0.25 25.38 -37.28
N GLY A 36 -1.27 24.78 -36.67
CA GLY A 36 -1.13 23.55 -35.89
C GLY A 36 -0.37 23.73 -34.58
N THR A 37 0.03 24.96 -34.23
CA THR A 37 0.79 25.27 -33.03
C THR A 37 -0.08 25.09 -31.79
N SER A 38 0.43 24.36 -30.80
CA SER A 38 -0.25 24.16 -29.54
C SER A 38 0.49 24.89 -28.41
N ILE A 39 -0.24 25.59 -27.57
CA ILE A 39 0.28 26.34 -26.44
C ILE A 39 -0.30 25.75 -25.16
N VAL A 40 0.58 25.37 -24.23
CA VAL A 40 0.23 24.88 -22.90
C VAL A 40 0.74 25.90 -21.87
N LYS A 41 -0.19 26.51 -21.13
CA LYS A 41 0.13 27.44 -20.04
C LYS A 41 0.26 26.69 -18.72
N PHE A 42 1.28 26.98 -17.95
CA PHE A 42 1.52 26.40 -16.64
C PHE A 42 1.14 27.35 -15.50
N GLN A 43 1.00 26.81 -14.32
CA GLN A 43 0.58 27.59 -13.14
C GLN A 43 1.67 28.54 -12.67
N ASN A 44 2.94 28.23 -12.94
CA ASN A 44 4.10 29.07 -12.60
C ASN A 44 4.26 30.29 -13.52
N GLY A 45 3.35 30.48 -14.48
CA GLY A 45 3.41 31.55 -15.49
C GLY A 45 4.19 31.19 -16.75
N GLY A 46 4.91 30.07 -16.77
CA GLY A 46 5.61 29.57 -17.96
C GLY A 46 4.64 28.99 -18.99
N SER A 47 5.07 28.94 -20.24
CA SER A 47 4.31 28.36 -21.34
C SER A 47 5.19 27.44 -22.18
N VAL A 48 4.60 26.36 -22.66
CA VAL A 48 5.24 25.47 -23.67
C VAL A 48 4.54 25.66 -24.99
N ILE A 49 5.30 26.05 -25.98
CA ILE A 49 4.81 26.17 -27.38
C ILE A 49 5.32 24.97 -28.16
N LEU A 50 4.40 24.21 -28.71
CA LEU A 50 4.64 23.06 -29.55
C LEU A 50 4.36 23.46 -31.01
N ALA A 51 5.41 23.74 -31.77
CA ALA A 51 5.35 24.07 -33.19
C ALA A 51 5.93 22.94 -34.03
N ASN A 52 5.73 22.97 -35.36
CA ASN A 52 6.04 21.84 -36.27
C ASN A 52 7.47 21.29 -36.19
N GLU A 53 8.46 22.08 -35.84
CA GLU A 53 9.87 21.63 -35.80
C GLU A 53 10.57 21.92 -34.47
N LYS A 54 9.91 22.61 -33.56
CA LYS A 54 10.49 23.05 -32.30
C LYS A 54 9.52 23.03 -31.15
N VAL A 55 10.08 22.80 -29.98
CA VAL A 55 9.37 22.98 -28.69
C VAL A 55 10.05 24.14 -27.96
N SER A 56 9.30 25.15 -27.61
CA SER A 56 9.83 26.33 -26.93
C SER A 56 9.26 26.44 -25.53
N LEU A 57 10.12 26.68 -24.55
CA LEU A 57 9.77 27.06 -23.19
C LEU A 57 9.86 28.59 -23.09
N ILE A 58 8.77 29.24 -22.81
CA ILE A 58 8.66 30.72 -22.77
C ILE A 58 8.29 31.16 -21.36
N ASN A 59 8.94 32.22 -20.89
CA ASN A 59 8.69 32.82 -19.56
C ASN A 59 8.79 31.83 -18.39
N TRP A 60 9.75 30.93 -18.42
CA TRP A 60 9.92 29.98 -17.32
C TRP A 60 10.72 30.59 -16.18
N PRO A 61 10.23 30.51 -14.93
CA PRO A 61 10.97 30.98 -13.76
C PRO A 61 12.35 30.30 -13.67
N GLY A 62 13.40 31.10 -13.54
CA GLY A 62 14.78 30.61 -13.47
C GLY A 62 15.46 30.42 -14.82
N LEU A 63 14.84 30.83 -15.93
CA LEU A 63 15.49 30.97 -17.22
C LEU A 63 15.64 32.45 -17.56
N GLU A 64 16.85 32.90 -17.91
CA GLU A 64 17.10 34.26 -18.39
C GLU A 64 16.56 34.49 -19.80
N ASN A 65 16.55 33.43 -20.62
CA ASN A 65 16.08 33.45 -22.00
C ASN A 65 15.17 32.26 -22.28
N ASP A 66 14.33 32.39 -23.29
CA ASP A 66 13.49 31.31 -23.79
C ASP A 66 14.33 30.15 -24.29
N LEU A 67 13.99 28.94 -23.90
CA LEU A 67 14.69 27.73 -24.27
C LEU A 67 13.98 27.01 -25.43
N VAL A 68 14.73 26.70 -26.47
CA VAL A 68 14.20 26.03 -27.66
C VAL A 68 14.82 24.65 -27.80
N PHE A 69 13.97 23.65 -27.95
CA PHE A 69 14.38 22.29 -28.24
C PHE A 69 14.08 21.94 -29.73
N LYS A 70 15.02 21.28 -30.36
CA LYS A 70 14.90 20.72 -31.71
C LYS A 70 15.28 19.24 -31.70
N ARG A 71 15.27 18.62 -32.85
CA ARG A 71 15.71 17.22 -33.06
C ARG A 71 16.75 17.13 -34.12
N TYR A 72 17.68 16.21 -33.91
CA TYR A 72 18.59 15.75 -34.96
C TYR A 72 17.87 14.84 -35.97
N ASP A 73 18.47 14.55 -37.09
CA ASP A 73 17.91 13.66 -38.12
C ASP A 73 17.63 12.24 -37.60
N ASP A 74 18.35 11.79 -36.56
CA ASP A 74 18.11 10.51 -35.85
C ASP A 74 16.95 10.55 -34.87
N GLY A 75 16.30 11.72 -34.75
CA GLY A 75 15.19 11.98 -33.83
C GLY A 75 15.60 12.33 -32.39
N LYS A 76 16.87 12.32 -32.03
CA LYS A 76 17.35 12.66 -30.70
C LYS A 76 17.06 14.14 -30.40
N PRO A 77 16.38 14.46 -29.28
CA PRO A 77 16.10 15.86 -28.92
C PRO A 77 17.36 16.53 -28.34
N TYR A 78 17.55 17.80 -28.67
CA TYR A 78 18.60 18.64 -28.11
C TYR A 78 18.08 20.06 -27.81
N ALA A 79 18.77 20.76 -26.91
CA ALA A 79 18.45 22.14 -26.57
C ALA A 79 19.35 23.04 -27.44
N VAL A 80 18.75 23.97 -28.19
CA VAL A 80 19.46 24.91 -29.06
C VAL A 80 20.34 25.83 -28.22
N GLY A 81 21.60 25.97 -28.57
CA GLY A 81 22.59 26.75 -27.80
C GLY A 81 23.27 25.97 -26.66
N TYR A 82 22.89 24.71 -26.43
CA TYR A 82 23.47 23.85 -25.38
C TYR A 82 24.11 22.58 -25.99
N GLU A 83 24.38 22.61 -27.31
CA GLU A 83 24.85 21.46 -28.07
C GLU A 83 26.26 21.02 -27.66
N ASN A 84 27.09 21.97 -27.23
CA ASN A 84 28.50 21.74 -26.89
C ASN A 84 28.77 21.61 -25.39
N ARG A 85 27.74 21.56 -24.53
CA ARG A 85 27.85 21.57 -23.07
C ARG A 85 28.55 22.82 -22.48
N GLU A 86 28.64 23.89 -23.26
CA GLU A 86 29.28 25.14 -22.86
C GLU A 86 28.36 26.01 -21.95
N LEU A 87 27.04 25.73 -21.97
CA LEU A 87 26.06 26.38 -21.14
C LEU A 87 25.48 25.37 -20.14
N GLU A 88 25.46 25.73 -18.85
CA GLU A 88 24.84 24.91 -17.81
C GLU A 88 23.33 25.01 -17.89
N LEU A 89 22.66 23.87 -18.06
CA LEU A 89 21.21 23.79 -17.94
C LEU A 89 20.83 23.78 -16.45
N PRO A 90 19.70 24.40 -16.07
CA PRO A 90 19.18 24.29 -14.72
C PRO A 90 19.03 22.84 -14.26
N GLU A 91 19.21 22.55 -12.97
CA GLU A 91 19.13 21.19 -12.40
C GLU A 91 17.82 20.46 -12.69
N TRP A 92 16.74 21.21 -12.91
CA TRP A 92 15.42 20.68 -13.24
C TRP A 92 15.28 20.30 -14.74
N ILE A 93 16.33 20.49 -15.58
CA ILE A 93 16.39 19.97 -16.95
C ILE A 93 17.41 18.85 -17.01
N ARG A 94 16.95 17.65 -17.26
CA ARG A 94 17.79 16.46 -17.39
C ARG A 94 17.85 16.02 -18.85
N VAL A 95 19.05 15.95 -19.38
CA VAL A 95 19.31 15.48 -20.75
C VAL A 95 19.88 14.06 -20.67
N THR A 96 19.20 13.11 -21.29
CA THR A 96 19.64 11.72 -21.43
C THR A 96 19.71 11.35 -22.93
N ASP A 97 20.32 10.21 -23.26
CA ASP A 97 20.45 9.79 -24.66
C ASP A 97 19.13 9.59 -25.40
N ASN A 98 18.04 9.30 -24.69
CA ASN A 98 16.76 8.99 -25.31
C ASN A 98 15.69 10.06 -25.11
N LYS A 99 15.87 10.97 -24.13
CA LYS A 99 14.89 12.00 -23.80
C LYS A 99 15.51 13.20 -23.11
N ILE A 100 14.83 14.33 -23.24
CA ILE A 100 15.03 15.50 -22.36
C ILE A 100 13.82 15.58 -21.45
N GLU A 101 14.08 15.73 -20.18
CA GLU A 101 13.06 15.89 -19.14
C GLU A 101 13.20 17.26 -18.50
N VAL A 102 12.13 18.06 -18.57
CA VAL A 102 12.00 19.39 -17.96
C VAL A 102 11.02 19.25 -16.81
N ARG A 103 11.47 19.43 -15.58
CA ARG A 103 10.65 19.25 -14.39
C ARG A 103 10.95 20.34 -13.36
N PRO A 104 10.46 21.56 -13.57
CA PRO A 104 10.72 22.69 -12.69
C PRO A 104 10.04 22.56 -11.33
N THR A 105 8.90 21.87 -11.29
CA THR A 105 8.13 21.60 -10.07
C THR A 105 7.69 20.12 -10.04
N LEU A 106 7.14 19.70 -8.91
CA LEU A 106 6.54 18.35 -8.80
C LEU A 106 5.29 18.19 -9.69
N TRP A 107 4.63 19.31 -10.01
CA TRP A 107 3.31 19.34 -10.64
C TRP A 107 3.37 19.55 -12.16
N GLU A 108 4.53 19.90 -12.68
CA GLU A 108 4.70 20.27 -14.08
C GLU A 108 5.88 19.51 -14.67
N ARG A 109 5.65 18.89 -15.81
CA ARG A 109 6.66 18.08 -16.47
C ARG A 109 6.50 18.11 -17.98
N VAL A 110 7.60 18.29 -18.70
CA VAL A 110 7.67 18.16 -20.14
C VAL A 110 8.73 17.11 -20.46
N GLN A 111 8.37 16.13 -21.24
CA GLN A 111 9.29 15.08 -21.71
C GLN A 111 9.33 15.07 -23.22
N LEU A 112 10.52 15.31 -23.75
CA LEU A 112 10.78 15.23 -25.17
C LEU A 112 11.45 13.89 -25.50
N TYR A 113 10.76 13.02 -26.18
CA TYR A 113 11.28 11.75 -26.69
C TYR A 113 11.63 11.87 -28.17
N ARG A 114 12.26 10.84 -28.73
CA ARG A 114 12.59 10.78 -30.16
C ARG A 114 11.39 10.94 -31.08
N LYS A 115 10.23 10.38 -30.71
CA LYS A 115 9.02 10.35 -31.55
C LYS A 115 7.81 11.07 -30.94
N LYS A 116 7.89 11.57 -29.70
CA LYS A 116 6.76 12.21 -29.03
C LYS A 116 7.22 13.28 -28.06
N VAL A 117 6.33 14.21 -27.75
CA VAL A 117 6.47 15.12 -26.60
C VAL A 117 5.29 14.88 -25.66
N GLU A 118 5.57 14.70 -24.41
CA GLU A 118 4.58 14.56 -23.37
C GLU A 118 4.64 15.81 -22.47
N VAL A 119 3.52 16.49 -22.36
CA VAL A 119 3.36 17.62 -21.47
C VAL A 119 2.37 17.19 -20.39
N HIS A 120 2.82 17.18 -19.15
CA HIS A 120 2.03 16.84 -18.00
C HIS A 120 1.85 18.11 -17.16
N ARG A 121 0.63 18.48 -16.93
CA ARG A 121 0.23 19.46 -15.96
C ARG A 121 -0.69 18.79 -14.98
N TYR A 122 -0.27 18.74 -13.73
CA TYR A 122 -1.07 18.20 -12.65
C TYR A 122 -1.86 19.33 -12.02
N ASP A 123 -3.16 19.18 -11.91
CA ASP A 123 -3.99 20.08 -11.14
C ASP A 123 -3.68 19.89 -9.65
N TYR A 124 -3.79 20.96 -8.86
CA TYR A 124 -3.47 20.92 -7.44
C TYR A 124 -4.29 19.88 -6.69
N GLY A 125 -3.58 19.01 -5.99
CA GLY A 125 -4.05 18.28 -4.84
C GLY A 125 -5.15 17.28 -5.15
N TRP A 126 -6.10 17.21 -4.27
CA TRP A 126 -7.11 16.20 -4.11
C TRP A 126 -8.37 16.45 -4.94
N LYS A 127 -8.29 17.23 -6.01
CA LYS A 127 -9.35 17.37 -6.98
C LYS A 127 -9.66 15.99 -7.57
N PHE A 128 -10.91 15.68 -7.74
CA PHE A 128 -11.37 14.36 -8.20
C PHE A 128 -11.04 13.20 -7.25
N PHE A 129 -10.72 13.47 -6.00
CA PHE A 129 -10.46 12.42 -5.03
C PHE A 129 -11.66 11.49 -4.85
N PHE A 130 -12.85 12.05 -4.67
CA PHE A 130 -14.06 11.25 -4.50
C PHE A 130 -14.71 10.87 -5.83
N PHE A 131 -14.78 11.80 -6.76
CA PHE A 131 -15.46 11.62 -8.04
C PHE A 131 -14.50 11.91 -9.19
N ASP A 132 -14.37 10.93 -10.07
CA ASP A 132 -13.55 11.03 -11.27
C ASP A 132 -14.10 12.11 -12.21
N PHE A 133 -13.28 12.58 -13.12
CA PHE A 133 -13.67 13.51 -14.19
C PHE A 133 -14.74 12.94 -15.14
N LYS A 134 -14.93 11.63 -15.20
CA LYS A 134 -15.99 10.96 -15.94
C LYS A 134 -17.31 10.88 -15.18
N SER A 135 -17.24 11.05 -13.87
CA SER A 135 -18.39 10.87 -13.00
C SER A 135 -19.47 11.94 -13.24
N PRO A 136 -20.75 11.57 -13.27
CA PRO A 136 -21.82 12.54 -13.24
C PRO A 136 -21.84 13.40 -11.97
N LEU A 137 -21.10 12.98 -10.93
CA LEU A 137 -20.97 13.67 -9.65
C LEU A 137 -19.71 14.54 -9.56
N ARG A 138 -18.93 14.71 -10.63
CA ARG A 138 -17.62 15.40 -10.60
C ARG A 138 -17.69 16.86 -10.11
N ASP A 139 -18.83 17.53 -10.34
CA ASP A 139 -19.03 18.93 -9.95
C ASP A 139 -19.69 19.07 -8.57
N TYR A 140 -20.02 17.94 -7.92
CA TYR A 140 -20.55 17.90 -6.56
C TYR A 140 -19.44 17.74 -5.54
N SER A 141 -19.57 18.43 -4.42
CA SER A 141 -18.75 18.14 -3.23
C SER A 141 -19.20 16.82 -2.60
N ILE A 142 -18.33 16.19 -1.79
CA ILE A 142 -18.72 14.96 -1.08
C ILE A 142 -19.94 15.16 -0.19
N TRP A 143 -20.09 16.33 0.41
CA TRP A 143 -21.21 16.65 1.28
C TRP A 143 -22.53 16.79 0.50
N GLU A 144 -22.49 17.41 -0.65
CA GLU A 144 -23.65 17.48 -1.57
C GLU A 144 -24.03 16.10 -2.08
N ALA A 145 -23.06 15.31 -2.51
CA ALA A 145 -23.30 13.94 -2.96
C ALA A 145 -23.89 13.05 -1.85
N LEU A 146 -23.42 13.19 -0.61
CA LEU A 146 -24.01 12.52 0.55
C LEU A 146 -25.43 13.01 0.83
N SER A 147 -25.69 14.31 0.73
CA SER A 147 -27.06 14.83 0.90
C SER A 147 -28.03 14.29 -0.13
N LEU A 148 -27.59 14.15 -1.39
CA LEU A 148 -28.36 13.54 -2.46
C LEU A 148 -28.70 12.06 -2.21
N THR A 149 -27.84 11.32 -1.46
CA THR A 149 -28.14 9.92 -1.12
C THR A 149 -29.33 9.79 -0.16
N PHE A 150 -29.55 10.79 0.70
CA PHE A 150 -30.57 10.72 1.75
C PHE A 150 -31.87 11.48 1.39
N SER A 151 -31.82 12.52 0.57
CA SER A 151 -32.95 13.42 0.38
C SER A 151 -33.16 13.93 -1.05
N GLY A 152 -32.40 13.45 -2.03
CA GLY A 152 -32.47 13.95 -3.40
C GLY A 152 -33.27 13.06 -4.36
N ASP A 153 -33.82 13.67 -5.41
CA ASP A 153 -34.33 12.96 -6.56
C ASP A 153 -33.20 12.14 -7.22
N ARG A 154 -33.57 11.04 -7.86
CA ARG A 154 -32.59 10.19 -8.55
C ARG A 154 -31.94 10.94 -9.70
N LEU A 155 -30.62 11.09 -9.65
CA LEU A 155 -29.84 11.67 -10.76
C LEU A 155 -29.86 10.79 -12.01
N ILE A 156 -29.90 9.47 -11.81
CA ILE A 156 -30.02 8.47 -12.86
C ILE A 156 -31.19 7.56 -12.50
N SER A 157 -32.16 7.46 -13.40
CA SER A 157 -33.40 6.70 -13.15
C SER A 157 -33.17 5.23 -12.82
N GLU A 158 -32.11 4.63 -13.36
CA GLU A 158 -31.80 3.20 -13.21
C GLU A 158 -31.07 2.84 -11.90
N LYS A 159 -30.43 3.81 -11.23
CA LYS A 159 -29.63 3.56 -10.02
C LYS A 159 -30.11 4.42 -8.86
N SER A 160 -30.07 3.88 -7.64
CA SER A 160 -30.25 4.71 -6.45
C SER A 160 -29.04 5.64 -6.27
N ASN A 161 -29.26 6.84 -5.72
CA ASN A 161 -28.17 7.80 -5.49
C ASN A 161 -27.07 7.21 -4.60
N PHE A 162 -27.41 6.38 -3.61
CA PHE A 162 -26.43 5.67 -2.78
C PHE A 162 -25.55 4.74 -3.63
N ASN A 163 -26.16 3.93 -4.49
CA ASN A 163 -25.40 3.01 -5.34
C ASN A 163 -24.54 3.78 -6.36
N LEU A 164 -25.05 4.92 -6.87
CA LEU A 164 -24.30 5.80 -7.76
C LEU A 164 -23.06 6.34 -7.06
N VAL A 165 -23.21 6.98 -5.89
CA VAL A 165 -22.08 7.55 -5.13
C VAL A 165 -21.07 6.47 -4.77
N TYR A 166 -21.53 5.31 -4.28
CA TYR A 166 -20.65 4.19 -3.93
C TYR A 166 -19.87 3.67 -5.14
N THR A 167 -20.53 3.49 -6.28
CA THR A 167 -19.89 2.98 -7.50
C THR A 167 -18.87 3.98 -8.05
N GLU A 168 -19.22 5.26 -8.10
CA GLU A 168 -18.35 6.32 -8.61
C GLU A 168 -17.10 6.50 -7.75
N ILE A 169 -17.23 6.41 -6.43
CA ILE A 169 -16.05 6.44 -5.53
C ILE A 169 -15.21 5.17 -5.71
N LYS A 170 -15.84 4.00 -5.69
CA LYS A 170 -15.15 2.71 -5.79
C LYS A 170 -14.37 2.56 -7.09
N ASP A 171 -15.01 2.92 -8.20
CA ASP A 171 -14.50 2.72 -9.56
C ASP A 171 -13.72 3.96 -10.08
N ASN A 172 -13.35 4.89 -9.20
CA ASN A 172 -12.53 6.04 -9.54
C ASN A 172 -11.20 5.61 -10.16
N GLU A 173 -10.99 5.94 -11.43
CA GLU A 173 -9.80 5.51 -12.19
C GLU A 173 -8.53 6.31 -11.85
N LEU A 174 -8.66 7.49 -11.22
CA LEU A 174 -7.52 8.31 -10.83
C LEU A 174 -6.93 7.88 -9.49
N TRP A 175 -7.79 7.66 -8.50
CA TRP A 175 -7.37 7.36 -7.13
C TRP A 175 -7.44 5.87 -6.78
N LEU A 176 -8.08 5.06 -7.65
CA LEU A 176 -8.16 3.61 -7.56
C LEU A 176 -8.67 3.12 -6.19
N HIS A 177 -9.66 3.83 -5.60
CA HIS A 177 -10.15 3.53 -4.25
C HIS A 177 -10.52 2.07 -4.06
N GLY A 178 -11.26 1.48 -5.00
CA GLY A 178 -11.66 0.07 -4.92
C GLY A 178 -10.46 -0.87 -4.87
N VAL A 179 -9.45 -0.61 -5.69
CA VAL A 179 -8.20 -1.40 -5.73
C VAL A 179 -7.42 -1.23 -4.43
N VAL A 180 -7.27 0.01 -3.95
CA VAL A 180 -6.53 0.33 -2.71
C VAL A 180 -7.19 -0.32 -1.49
N TRP A 181 -8.52 -0.19 -1.33
CA TRP A 181 -9.25 -0.77 -0.22
C TRP A 181 -9.25 -2.30 -0.25
N PHE A 182 -9.39 -2.90 -1.44
CA PHE A 182 -9.32 -4.35 -1.58
C PHE A 182 -7.91 -4.87 -1.24
N ALA A 183 -6.88 -4.24 -1.76
CA ALA A 183 -5.49 -4.57 -1.47
C ALA A 183 -5.13 -4.40 0.02
N LEU A 184 -5.71 -3.39 0.67
CA LEU A 184 -5.57 -3.20 2.11
C LEU A 184 -6.22 -4.33 2.90
N LEU A 185 -7.44 -4.74 2.50
CA LEU A 185 -8.12 -5.88 3.10
C LEU A 185 -7.29 -7.17 2.95
N GLU A 186 -6.72 -7.41 1.77
CA GLU A 186 -5.80 -8.53 1.55
C GLU A 186 -4.62 -8.51 2.52
N THR A 187 -4.02 -7.33 2.75
CA THR A 187 -2.90 -7.19 3.70
C THR A 187 -3.32 -7.52 5.14
N VAL A 188 -4.48 -7.03 5.56
CA VAL A 188 -5.03 -7.34 6.90
C VAL A 188 -5.34 -8.84 7.02
N ILE A 189 -5.93 -9.44 5.98
CA ILE A 189 -6.19 -10.88 5.93
C ILE A 189 -4.89 -11.68 6.04
N MET A 190 -3.84 -11.29 5.33
CA MET A 190 -2.53 -11.95 5.43
C MET A 190 -2.01 -11.93 6.88
N ALA A 191 -2.04 -10.79 7.53
CA ALA A 191 -1.57 -10.64 8.91
C ALA A 191 -2.43 -11.47 9.88
N VAL A 192 -3.75 -11.36 9.78
CA VAL A 192 -4.68 -12.06 10.69
C VAL A 192 -4.61 -13.57 10.52
N LEU A 193 -4.75 -14.06 9.28
CA LEU A 193 -4.74 -15.51 9.02
C LEU A 193 -3.36 -16.13 9.26
N GLY A 194 -2.28 -15.44 8.87
CA GLY A 194 -0.92 -15.90 9.14
C GLY A 194 -0.66 -16.06 10.63
N THR A 195 -1.00 -15.05 11.44
CA THR A 195 -0.86 -15.10 12.90
C THR A 195 -1.80 -16.13 13.54
N LEU A 196 -3.02 -16.26 13.05
CA LEU A 196 -3.99 -17.23 13.56
C LEU A 196 -3.49 -18.68 13.32
N ILE A 197 -3.04 -18.99 12.12
CA ILE A 197 -2.47 -20.31 11.79
C ILE A 197 -1.25 -20.58 12.66
N ALA A 198 -0.32 -19.60 12.76
CA ALA A 198 0.85 -19.72 13.63
C ALA A 198 0.45 -20.03 15.08
N SER A 199 -0.56 -19.31 15.62
CA SER A 199 -1.04 -19.51 16.99
C SER A 199 -1.67 -20.89 17.18
N ILE A 200 -2.54 -21.33 16.28
CA ILE A 200 -3.18 -22.64 16.33
C ILE A 200 -2.17 -23.78 16.28
N VAL A 201 -1.15 -23.67 15.41
CA VAL A 201 -0.12 -24.70 15.21
C VAL A 201 0.91 -24.68 16.34
N SER A 202 1.35 -23.49 16.77
CA SER A 202 2.41 -23.36 17.77
C SER A 202 1.99 -23.84 19.15
N LEU A 203 0.74 -23.65 19.56
CA LEU A 203 0.30 -24.01 20.90
C LEU A 203 0.42 -25.51 21.20
N PRO A 204 -0.15 -26.44 20.41
CA PRO A 204 0.04 -27.89 20.65
C PRO A 204 1.50 -28.32 20.53
N LEU A 205 2.26 -27.74 19.59
CA LEU A 205 3.67 -28.05 19.45
C LEU A 205 4.48 -27.57 20.65
N ALA A 206 4.11 -26.45 21.26
CA ALA A 206 4.74 -25.95 22.50
C ALA A 206 4.56 -26.94 23.65
N PHE A 207 3.38 -27.54 23.81
CA PHE A 207 3.17 -28.61 24.80
C PHE A 207 4.07 -29.83 24.57
N LEU A 208 4.27 -30.21 23.31
CA LEU A 208 5.17 -31.34 22.95
C LEU A 208 6.65 -31.02 23.17
N THR A 209 7.02 -29.75 23.23
CA THR A 209 8.41 -29.28 23.40
C THR A 209 8.74 -28.92 24.85
N ALA A 210 7.76 -28.71 25.72
CA ALA A 210 7.95 -28.38 27.12
C ALA A 210 8.49 -29.59 27.92
N ARG A 211 9.56 -29.33 28.75
CA ARG A 211 10.26 -30.39 29.51
C ARG A 211 9.40 -30.99 30.60
N ASN A 212 8.54 -30.20 31.19
CA ASN A 212 7.67 -30.60 32.31
C ASN A 212 6.41 -31.37 31.85
N VAL A 213 6.11 -31.37 30.57
CA VAL A 213 4.89 -31.97 29.99
C VAL A 213 5.21 -33.26 29.24
N PHE A 214 6.19 -33.20 28.34
CA PHE A 214 6.49 -34.31 27.44
C PHE A 214 7.82 -34.99 27.72
N GLY A 215 7.78 -36.30 28.05
CA GLY A 215 8.93 -37.04 28.55
C GLY A 215 9.95 -37.52 27.48
N ARG A 216 9.58 -37.53 26.16
CA ARG A 216 10.46 -38.08 25.12
C ARG A 216 11.51 -37.04 24.67
N ALA A 217 12.75 -37.16 25.16
CA ALA A 217 13.82 -36.20 24.92
C ALA A 217 14.17 -36.03 23.44
N GLY A 218 14.19 -37.09 22.64
CA GLY A 218 14.53 -37.03 21.22
C GLY A 218 13.54 -36.23 20.40
N LEU A 219 12.22 -36.47 20.54
CA LEU A 219 11.19 -35.72 19.81
C LEU A 219 11.19 -34.25 20.26
N ARG A 220 11.33 -33.98 21.54
CA ARG A 220 11.46 -32.62 22.06
C ARG A 220 12.66 -31.88 21.46
N PHE A 221 13.81 -32.53 21.40
CA PHE A 221 15.01 -31.96 20.78
C PHE A 221 14.77 -31.62 19.32
N PHE A 222 14.18 -32.55 18.55
CA PHE A 222 13.86 -32.34 17.14
C PHE A 222 12.92 -31.16 16.93
N LEU A 223 11.80 -31.11 17.65
CA LEU A 223 10.81 -30.01 17.53
C LEU A 223 11.40 -28.64 17.91
N ARG A 224 12.28 -28.59 18.93
CA ARG A 224 13.01 -27.36 19.28
C ARG A 224 13.92 -26.89 18.15
N ARG A 225 14.60 -27.83 17.47
CA ARG A 225 15.42 -27.48 16.30
C ARG A 225 14.56 -27.01 15.14
N CYS A 226 13.38 -27.60 14.96
CA CYS A 226 12.42 -27.08 13.99
C CYS A 226 11.99 -25.63 14.29
N PHE A 227 11.69 -25.32 15.55
CA PHE A 227 11.37 -23.94 15.92
C PHE A 227 12.56 -23.00 15.70
N ASP A 228 13.77 -23.41 16.07
CA ASP A 228 14.98 -22.61 15.85
C ASP A 228 15.24 -22.39 14.35
N PHE A 229 14.93 -23.37 13.48
CA PHE A 229 15.04 -23.24 12.03
C PHE A 229 13.98 -22.28 11.47
N LEU A 230 12.69 -22.47 11.83
CA LEU A 230 11.59 -21.66 11.31
C LEU A 230 11.76 -20.17 11.63
N ARG A 231 12.16 -19.83 12.86
CA ARG A 231 12.37 -18.44 13.29
C ARG A 231 13.74 -17.89 12.92
N GLY A 232 14.70 -18.77 12.59
CA GLY A 232 16.07 -18.37 12.20
C GLY A 232 16.14 -17.81 10.78
N ILE A 233 15.14 -18.10 9.96
CA ILE A 233 15.01 -17.55 8.62
C ILE A 233 14.04 -16.36 8.68
N ASP A 234 14.49 -15.23 8.14
CA ASP A 234 13.66 -14.02 8.09
C ASP A 234 12.37 -14.24 7.27
N MET A 235 11.31 -13.61 7.70
CA MET A 235 9.99 -13.70 7.06
C MET A 235 10.01 -13.29 5.58
N LEU A 236 10.85 -12.33 5.20
CA LEU A 236 11.01 -11.93 3.80
C LEU A 236 11.62 -13.05 2.96
N VAL A 237 12.56 -13.80 3.50
CA VAL A 237 13.16 -14.94 2.80
C VAL A 237 12.13 -16.05 2.61
N TRP A 238 11.32 -16.35 3.65
CA TRP A 238 10.20 -17.27 3.52
C TRP A 238 9.22 -16.83 2.45
N SER A 239 8.89 -15.55 2.40
CA SER A 239 7.98 -15.02 1.39
C SER A 239 8.50 -15.22 -0.03
N LEU A 240 9.80 -15.02 -0.27
CA LEU A 240 10.42 -15.28 -1.58
C LEU A 240 10.41 -16.76 -1.96
N ILE A 241 10.66 -17.66 -0.99
CA ILE A 241 10.57 -19.10 -1.22
C ILE A 241 9.14 -19.50 -1.62
N PHE A 242 8.15 -19.03 -0.88
CA PHE A 242 6.75 -19.34 -1.16
C PHE A 242 6.23 -18.65 -2.42
N LEU A 243 6.71 -17.44 -2.72
CA LEU A 243 6.43 -16.76 -3.97
C LEU A 243 6.89 -17.59 -5.18
N ARG A 244 8.04 -18.21 -5.05
CA ARG A 244 8.58 -19.09 -6.11
C ARG A 244 7.83 -20.41 -6.21
N ALA A 245 7.36 -20.94 -5.08
CA ALA A 245 6.68 -22.23 -5.02
C ALA A 245 5.19 -22.15 -5.43
N PHE A 246 4.48 -21.12 -4.98
CA PHE A 246 3.03 -21.00 -5.15
C PHE A 246 2.61 -19.86 -6.09
N GLY A 247 3.56 -18.99 -6.47
CA GLY A 247 3.28 -17.79 -7.24
C GLY A 247 2.86 -16.59 -6.38
N PRO A 248 2.62 -15.43 -7.04
CA PRO A 248 2.17 -14.22 -6.36
C PRO A 248 0.74 -14.39 -5.83
N GLY A 249 0.49 -13.88 -4.62
CA GLY A 249 -0.84 -13.91 -4.03
C GLY A 249 -0.84 -13.93 -2.50
N VAL A 250 -2.00 -13.68 -1.93
CA VAL A 250 -2.24 -13.58 -0.48
C VAL A 250 -1.77 -14.82 0.30
N PHE A 251 -1.91 -16.02 -0.28
CA PHE A 251 -1.46 -17.26 0.34
C PHE A 251 0.04 -17.28 0.62
N THR A 252 0.85 -16.73 -0.29
CA THR A 252 2.31 -16.63 -0.11
C THR A 252 2.65 -15.85 1.16
N GLY A 253 1.98 -14.72 1.39
CA GLY A 253 2.16 -13.91 2.59
C GLY A 253 1.66 -14.63 3.87
N ILE A 254 0.50 -15.27 3.80
CA ILE A 254 -0.05 -16.04 4.93
C ILE A 254 0.92 -17.13 5.38
N PHE A 255 1.47 -17.92 4.43
CA PHE A 255 2.43 -18.97 4.76
C PHE A 255 3.75 -18.44 5.30
N ALA A 256 4.28 -17.34 4.74
CA ALA A 256 5.51 -16.73 5.23
C ALA A 256 5.39 -16.30 6.70
N ILE A 257 4.29 -15.63 7.05
CA ILE A 257 3.96 -15.22 8.40
C ILE A 257 3.78 -16.47 9.30
N ALA A 258 2.93 -17.41 8.86
CA ALA A 258 2.60 -18.59 9.64
C ALA A 258 3.84 -19.43 9.99
N PHE A 259 4.76 -19.62 9.05
CA PHE A 259 5.98 -20.39 9.28
C PHE A 259 6.91 -19.73 10.28
N THR A 260 7.22 -18.45 10.07
CA THR A 260 8.13 -17.71 10.96
C THR A 260 7.59 -17.65 12.38
N ASP A 261 6.29 -17.32 12.51
CA ASP A 261 5.68 -17.13 13.82
C ASP A 261 5.36 -18.43 14.53
N THR A 262 5.14 -19.52 13.82
CA THR A 262 5.04 -20.84 14.46
C THR A 262 6.34 -21.16 15.20
N GLY A 263 7.50 -20.85 14.64
CA GLY A 263 8.77 -21.01 15.32
C GLY A 263 8.94 -20.11 16.54
N SER A 264 8.59 -18.84 16.40
CA SER A 264 8.71 -17.83 17.46
C SER A 264 7.72 -18.07 18.61
N LEU A 265 6.42 -18.20 18.31
CA LEU A 265 5.38 -18.46 19.30
C LEU A 265 5.56 -19.84 19.94
N GLY A 266 5.91 -20.87 19.17
CA GLY A 266 6.13 -22.21 19.68
C GLY A 266 7.23 -22.27 20.74
N LYS A 267 8.33 -21.58 20.50
CA LYS A 267 9.42 -21.50 21.47
C LYS A 267 9.03 -20.69 22.70
N LEU A 268 8.50 -19.48 22.53
CA LEU A 268 8.06 -18.63 23.63
C LEU A 268 7.03 -19.34 24.52
N MET A 269 6.06 -20.02 23.92
CA MET A 269 5.04 -20.75 24.66
C MET A 269 5.59 -22.00 25.34
N SER A 270 6.57 -22.71 24.74
CA SER A 270 7.20 -23.83 25.44
C SER A 270 7.93 -23.40 26.70
N GLU A 271 8.57 -22.22 26.67
CA GLU A 271 9.22 -21.63 27.84
C GLU A 271 8.21 -21.14 28.87
N ALA A 272 7.10 -20.56 28.45
CA ALA A 272 5.99 -20.17 29.32
C ALA A 272 5.37 -21.39 30.05
N ILE A 273 5.16 -22.50 29.34
CA ILE A 273 4.67 -23.76 29.91
C ILE A 273 5.69 -24.33 30.93
N GLU A 274 6.98 -24.24 30.66
CA GLU A 274 8.03 -24.70 31.58
C GLU A 274 8.09 -23.89 32.86
N ASN A 275 7.77 -22.58 32.77
CA ASN A 275 7.78 -21.64 33.89
C ASN A 275 6.43 -21.51 34.62
N ALA A 276 5.41 -22.27 34.21
CA ALA A 276 4.11 -22.27 34.90
C ALA A 276 4.25 -22.70 36.35
N ASP A 277 3.45 -22.12 37.26
CA ASP A 277 3.49 -22.40 38.68
C ASP A 277 3.16 -23.87 38.98
N LYS A 278 4.16 -24.56 39.52
CA LYS A 278 4.05 -25.98 39.88
C LYS A 278 3.01 -26.24 40.96
N LYS A 279 2.84 -25.33 41.95
CA LYS A 279 1.88 -25.50 43.05
C LYS A 279 0.45 -25.59 42.54
N GLN A 280 0.08 -24.83 41.56
CA GLN A 280 -1.25 -24.92 40.92
C GLN A 280 -1.47 -26.27 40.26
N ASN A 281 -0.46 -26.74 39.52
CA ASN A 281 -0.52 -28.05 38.86
C ASN A 281 -0.55 -29.22 39.86
N GLU A 282 0.22 -29.14 40.97
CA GLU A 282 0.23 -30.08 42.04
C GLU A 282 -1.10 -30.09 42.82
N GLY A 283 -1.74 -28.90 43.04
CA GLY A 283 -3.06 -28.78 43.59
C GLY A 283 -4.12 -29.51 42.78
N VAL A 284 -4.08 -29.41 41.45
CA VAL A 284 -4.97 -30.19 40.58
C VAL A 284 -4.64 -31.69 40.63
N ALA A 285 -3.35 -32.03 40.70
CA ALA A 285 -2.90 -33.44 40.80
C ALA A 285 -3.39 -34.10 42.07
N SER A 286 -3.42 -33.39 43.22
CA SER A 286 -3.88 -33.92 44.54
C SER A 286 -5.36 -34.31 44.56
N THR A 287 -6.18 -33.85 43.61
CA THR A 287 -7.56 -34.26 43.43
C THR A 287 -7.74 -35.59 42.69
N GLY A 288 -6.63 -36.27 42.32
CA GLY A 288 -6.65 -37.51 41.53
C GLY A 288 -6.82 -37.28 40.04
N ALA A 289 -6.62 -36.05 39.55
CA ALA A 289 -6.76 -35.70 38.16
C ALA A 289 -5.71 -36.38 37.27
N SER A 290 -6.12 -36.89 36.08
CA SER A 290 -5.23 -37.45 35.09
C SER A 290 -4.24 -36.37 34.54
N LYS A 291 -3.12 -36.76 33.94
CA LYS A 291 -2.14 -35.81 33.37
C LYS A 291 -2.76 -34.82 32.37
N VAL A 292 -3.71 -35.26 31.55
CA VAL A 292 -4.42 -34.39 30.63
C VAL A 292 -5.27 -33.36 31.37
N GLN A 293 -5.96 -33.75 32.45
CA GLN A 293 -6.74 -32.84 33.29
C GLN A 293 -5.83 -31.87 34.04
N GLN A 294 -4.66 -32.32 34.54
CA GLN A 294 -3.67 -31.44 35.16
C GLN A 294 -3.17 -30.36 34.16
N HIS A 295 -2.91 -30.71 32.92
CA HIS A 295 -2.51 -29.72 31.89
C HIS A 295 -3.66 -28.77 31.57
N ARG A 296 -4.89 -29.30 31.42
CA ARG A 296 -6.07 -28.50 31.07
C ARG A 296 -6.48 -27.52 32.16
N PHE A 297 -6.43 -27.91 33.42
CA PHE A 297 -6.90 -27.11 34.52
C PHE A 297 -5.78 -26.45 35.35
N GLY A 298 -4.57 -26.98 35.31
CA GLY A 298 -3.41 -26.45 36.03
C GLY A 298 -2.53 -25.57 35.19
N ILE A 299 -2.24 -25.92 33.92
CA ILE A 299 -1.26 -25.20 33.06
C ILE A 299 -1.97 -24.24 32.11
N ILE A 300 -2.96 -24.70 31.31
CA ILE A 300 -3.60 -23.85 30.27
C ILE A 300 -4.15 -22.55 30.83
N PRO A 301 -4.87 -22.50 32.00
CA PRO A 301 -5.38 -21.23 32.50
C PRO A 301 -4.29 -20.20 32.82
N GLN A 302 -3.07 -20.63 33.17
CA GLN A 302 -1.97 -19.75 33.49
C GLN A 302 -1.33 -19.17 32.24
N ILE A 303 -1.20 -19.99 31.16
CA ILE A 303 -0.48 -19.59 29.96
C ILE A 303 -1.39 -18.90 28.92
N LEU A 304 -2.70 -19.16 28.96
CA LEU A 304 -3.66 -18.69 27.95
C LEU A 304 -3.69 -17.16 27.84
N PRO A 305 -3.73 -16.38 28.94
CA PRO A 305 -3.68 -14.92 28.86
C PRO A 305 -2.36 -14.40 28.24
N VAL A 306 -1.26 -15.01 28.61
CA VAL A 306 0.07 -14.68 28.05
C VAL A 306 0.13 -15.03 26.57
N PHE A 307 -0.40 -16.21 26.20
CA PHE A 307 -0.45 -16.65 24.82
C PHE A 307 -1.27 -15.70 23.94
N ILE A 308 -2.48 -15.35 24.35
CA ILE A 308 -3.35 -14.44 23.58
C ILE A 308 -2.70 -13.06 23.50
N SER A 309 -2.14 -12.55 24.59
CA SER A 309 -1.46 -11.26 24.62
C SER A 309 -0.27 -11.23 23.66
N THR A 310 0.55 -12.29 23.63
CA THR A 310 1.71 -12.40 22.73
C THR A 310 1.26 -12.55 21.27
N SER A 311 0.21 -13.34 21.02
CA SER A 311 -0.36 -13.50 19.66
C SER A 311 -0.91 -12.19 19.12
N LEU A 312 -1.55 -11.36 19.96
CA LEU A 312 -2.02 -10.03 19.56
C LEU A 312 -0.86 -9.06 19.28
N TYR A 313 0.22 -9.14 20.06
CA TYR A 313 1.43 -8.36 19.78
C TYR A 313 2.08 -8.75 18.46
N VAL A 314 2.15 -10.06 18.19
CA VAL A 314 2.65 -10.58 16.92
C VAL A 314 1.76 -10.16 15.75
N LEU A 315 0.43 -10.20 15.91
CA LEU A 315 -0.52 -9.72 14.91
C LEU A 315 -0.29 -8.24 14.53
N GLU A 316 -0.09 -7.37 15.54
CA GLU A 316 0.24 -5.96 15.32
C GLU A 316 1.52 -5.82 14.48
N SER A 317 2.58 -6.53 14.86
CA SER A 317 3.84 -6.55 14.10
C SER A 317 3.66 -7.07 12.68
N ASN A 318 2.87 -8.12 12.51
CA ASN A 318 2.59 -8.74 11.22
C ASN A 318 1.79 -7.86 10.27
N THR A 319 0.99 -6.95 10.78
CA THR A 319 0.29 -5.97 9.94
C THR A 319 1.29 -5.08 9.17
N ARG A 320 2.37 -4.68 9.83
CA ARG A 320 3.47 -3.93 9.18
C ARG A 320 4.29 -4.81 8.23
N SER A 321 4.64 -6.00 8.68
CA SER A 321 5.41 -6.96 7.87
C SER A 321 4.67 -7.40 6.62
N ALA A 322 3.35 -7.59 6.68
CA ALA A 322 2.51 -7.96 5.54
C ALA A 322 2.56 -6.92 4.41
N ILE A 323 2.71 -5.63 4.73
CA ILE A 323 2.87 -4.56 3.73
C ILE A 323 4.19 -4.76 2.98
N ILE A 324 5.28 -5.05 3.70
CA ILE A 324 6.60 -5.26 3.10
C ILE A 324 6.62 -6.53 2.24
N ILE A 325 6.05 -7.62 2.77
CA ILE A 325 5.89 -8.89 2.05
C ILE A 325 5.03 -8.68 0.78
N GLY A 326 3.98 -7.87 0.89
CA GLY A 326 3.14 -7.49 -0.23
C GLY A 326 3.94 -6.80 -1.34
N ALA A 327 4.82 -5.86 -0.99
CA ALA A 327 5.71 -5.19 -1.94
C ALA A 327 6.68 -6.17 -2.63
N MET A 328 7.04 -7.28 -1.98
CA MET A 328 7.88 -8.34 -2.56
C MET A 328 7.12 -9.26 -3.52
N GLY A 329 5.80 -9.06 -3.70
CA GLY A 329 4.98 -9.82 -4.67
C GLY A 329 3.89 -10.70 -4.07
N ALA A 330 3.72 -10.73 -2.75
CA ALA A 330 2.64 -11.47 -2.10
C ALA A 330 1.25 -10.80 -2.26
N GLY A 331 1.15 -9.68 -2.99
CA GLY A 331 -0.13 -8.97 -3.16
C GLY A 331 -0.39 -7.94 -2.07
N GLY A 332 -1.64 -7.51 -1.96
CA GLY A 332 -2.03 -6.52 -0.98
C GLY A 332 -1.55 -5.09 -1.28
N ILE A 333 -1.69 -4.20 -0.29
CA ILE A 333 -1.40 -2.76 -0.46
C ILE A 333 0.07 -2.49 -0.76
N GLY A 334 0.98 -3.33 -0.27
CA GLY A 334 2.42 -3.17 -0.52
C GLY A 334 2.77 -3.25 -2.00
N LEU A 335 2.13 -4.15 -2.75
CA LEU A 335 2.33 -4.27 -4.20
C LEU A 335 1.83 -3.04 -4.95
N GLN A 336 0.65 -2.51 -4.59
CA GLN A 336 0.09 -1.31 -5.20
C GLN A 336 0.94 -0.08 -4.88
N PHE A 337 1.38 0.04 -3.64
CA PHE A 337 2.26 1.11 -3.18
C PHE A 337 3.58 1.13 -3.94
N LEU A 338 4.24 -0.02 -4.07
CA LEU A 338 5.49 -0.13 -4.82
C LEU A 338 5.28 0.17 -6.31
N GLY A 339 4.19 -0.32 -6.90
CA GLY A 339 3.82 -0.04 -8.29
C GLY A 339 3.66 1.46 -8.54
N ALA A 340 2.90 2.17 -7.71
CA ALA A 340 2.74 3.62 -7.81
C ALA A 340 4.07 4.37 -7.63
N LEU A 341 4.91 3.93 -6.69
CA LEU A 341 6.21 4.55 -6.43
C LEU A 341 7.17 4.41 -7.60
N GLN A 342 7.15 3.26 -8.29
CA GLN A 342 7.99 3.00 -9.46
C GLN A 342 7.59 3.83 -10.69
N THR A 343 6.35 4.31 -10.79
CA THR A 343 5.95 5.20 -11.89
C THR A 343 6.70 6.52 -11.85
N GLY A 344 7.11 6.98 -10.65
CA GLY A 344 7.80 8.25 -10.44
C GLY A 344 6.94 9.49 -10.76
N THR A 345 5.64 9.30 -10.98
CA THR A 345 4.69 10.36 -11.38
C THR A 345 3.49 10.47 -10.46
N ASP A 346 3.09 9.36 -9.83
CA ASP A 346 1.83 9.27 -9.07
C ASP A 346 2.05 9.46 -7.57
N PHE A 347 2.77 10.53 -7.20
CA PHE A 347 3.08 10.82 -5.78
C PHE A 347 1.84 11.08 -4.92
N GLU A 348 0.75 11.55 -5.52
CA GLU A 348 -0.51 11.77 -4.83
C GLU A 348 -1.14 10.45 -4.40
N ASN A 349 -1.16 9.45 -5.29
CA ASN A 349 -1.62 8.09 -4.98
C ASN A 349 -0.71 7.42 -3.95
N VAL A 350 0.61 7.63 -4.03
CA VAL A 350 1.56 7.15 -3.02
C VAL A 350 1.25 7.75 -1.66
N ALA A 351 1.03 9.08 -1.59
CA ALA A 351 0.67 9.76 -0.34
C ALA A 351 -0.66 9.27 0.23
N TYR A 352 -1.67 9.10 -0.62
CA TYR A 352 -2.97 8.53 -0.24
C TYR A 352 -2.81 7.14 0.36
N MET A 353 -2.14 6.23 -0.35
CA MET A 353 -1.90 4.87 0.13
C MET A 353 -1.10 4.86 1.44
N ALA A 354 -0.09 5.75 1.58
CA ALA A 354 0.68 5.87 2.80
C ALA A 354 -0.19 6.29 4.00
N ILE A 355 -1.09 7.26 3.81
CA ILE A 355 -2.02 7.72 4.85
C ILE A 355 -2.98 6.59 5.25
N VAL A 356 -3.54 5.87 4.27
CA VAL A 356 -4.48 4.77 4.53
C VAL A 356 -3.77 3.61 5.25
N VAL A 357 -2.56 3.25 4.82
CA VAL A 357 -1.72 2.25 5.49
C VAL A 357 -1.44 2.64 6.95
N LEU A 358 -1.04 3.91 7.18
CA LEU A 358 -0.78 4.41 8.52
C LEU A 358 -2.03 4.33 9.41
N ALA A 359 -3.18 4.73 8.88
CA ALA A 359 -4.45 4.66 9.59
C ALA A 359 -4.81 3.21 10.00
N VAL A 360 -4.59 2.23 9.11
CA VAL A 360 -4.85 0.83 9.43
C VAL A 360 -3.86 0.28 10.44
N VAL A 361 -2.57 0.59 10.32
CA VAL A 361 -1.56 0.16 11.31
C VAL A 361 -1.89 0.71 12.70
N ILE A 362 -2.25 2.00 12.81
CA ILE A 362 -2.68 2.61 14.06
C ILE A 362 -3.97 1.95 14.58
N GLY A 363 -4.94 1.72 13.70
CA GLY A 363 -6.20 1.05 14.06
C GLY A 363 -5.98 -0.37 14.59
N MET A 364 -5.08 -1.14 13.98
CA MET A 364 -4.73 -2.48 14.44
C MET A 364 -3.98 -2.47 15.78
N ASP A 365 -3.08 -1.50 15.99
CA ASP A 365 -2.41 -1.30 17.28
C ASP A 365 -3.42 -0.97 18.39
N MET A 366 -4.32 -0.01 18.14
CA MET A 366 -5.38 0.36 19.09
C MET A 366 -6.31 -0.81 19.39
N ALA A 367 -6.73 -1.57 18.39
CA ALA A 367 -7.60 -2.75 18.58
C ALA A 367 -6.89 -3.84 19.40
N SER A 368 -5.64 -4.17 19.04
CA SER A 368 -4.80 -5.15 19.73
C SER A 368 -4.55 -4.75 21.18
N SER A 369 -4.21 -3.49 21.43
CA SER A 369 -3.98 -2.93 22.76
C SER A 369 -5.26 -2.93 23.61
N SER A 370 -6.41 -2.58 23.04
CA SER A 370 -7.72 -2.60 23.72
C SER A 370 -8.13 -4.01 24.14
N ILE A 371 -7.95 -5.00 23.27
CA ILE A 371 -8.24 -6.41 23.60
C ILE A 371 -7.30 -6.90 24.70
N ARG A 372 -6.02 -6.61 24.59
CA ARG A 372 -4.99 -6.99 25.57
C ARG A 372 -5.26 -6.40 26.95
N SER A 373 -5.59 -5.12 27.03
CA SER A 373 -5.89 -4.45 28.30
C SER A 373 -7.14 -5.02 28.99
N ARG A 374 -8.17 -5.40 28.21
CA ARG A 374 -9.37 -6.06 28.75
C ARG A 374 -9.06 -7.45 29.30
N LEU A 375 -8.20 -8.23 28.63
CA LEU A 375 -7.80 -9.57 29.08
C LEU A 375 -7.02 -9.49 30.41
N ILE A 376 -6.01 -8.61 30.48
CA ILE A 376 -5.19 -8.42 31.69
C ILE A 376 -6.04 -7.81 32.85
N GLY A 377 -6.90 -6.84 32.53
CA GLY A 377 -7.77 -6.20 33.52
C GLY A 377 -8.79 -7.16 34.14
N MET A 378 -9.32 -8.12 33.37
CA MET A 378 -10.22 -9.15 33.93
C MET A 378 -9.51 -10.10 34.89
N ASP A 379 -8.24 -10.42 34.67
CA ASP A 379 -7.46 -11.27 35.57
C ASP A 379 -7.12 -10.54 36.88
N GLN A 380 -6.80 -9.26 36.83
CA GLN A 380 -6.61 -8.47 38.07
C GLN A 380 -7.91 -8.34 38.90
N ILE A 381 -9.04 -8.10 38.27
CA ILE A 381 -10.35 -8.03 38.97
C ILE A 381 -10.70 -9.36 39.61
N LYS A 382 -10.42 -10.49 38.97
CA LYS A 382 -10.63 -11.83 39.54
C LYS A 382 -9.72 -12.10 40.75
N LEU A 383 -8.44 -11.67 40.65
CA LEU A 383 -7.50 -11.76 41.77
C LEU A 383 -7.94 -10.93 42.99
N PHE A 384 -8.41 -9.69 42.80
CA PHE A 384 -8.92 -8.84 43.84
C PHE A 384 -10.26 -9.33 44.43
N ALA A 385 -11.12 -9.93 43.61
CA ALA A 385 -12.38 -10.50 44.05
C ALA A 385 -12.18 -11.81 44.84
N GLY A 386 -11.12 -12.57 44.59
CA GLY A 386 -10.74 -13.78 45.31
C GLY A 386 -10.09 -13.54 46.68
N VAL A 387 -9.59 -12.33 46.94
CA VAL A 387 -8.96 -11.97 48.24
C VAL A 387 -9.98 -11.44 49.28
N LYS A 388 -11.26 -11.30 48.89
CA LYS A 388 -12.37 -10.89 49.78
C LYS A 388 -13.24 -12.06 50.24
N LYS A 389 -12.67 -13.24 50.47
CA LYS A 389 -13.34 -14.32 51.18
C LYS A 389 -12.47 -14.83 52.32
#